data_902c5ddf2f49f371653b07e9a6a0cdf3
#
_entry.id   902c5ddf2f49f371653b07e9a6a0cdf3
#
_cell.length_a   1.000
_cell.length_b   1.000
_cell.length_c   1.000
_cell.angle_alpha   90.00
_cell.angle_beta   90.00
_cell.angle_gamma   90.00
#
_symmetry.space_group_name_H-M   'P 1'
#
loop_
_entity.id
_entity.type
_entity.pdbx_description
1 polymer ?
#
loop_
_entity_poly.entity_id
_entity_poly.type
_entity_poly.pdbx_seq_one_letter_code
_entity_poly.pdbx_strand_id
1 'polypeptide(L)'
;MVAQAIISLLVFLTILASNAITDDLVTIPAGSFYMGQEGIQEDEEPLHNVTLEAFEIDRFETSIGDWNLISDWARENGYDFSDSSKSPWGRPYWYFLSANEDFPMNRVNWYDAIKWCNAKSEFMGRSVVYYTDKNKNNIYRTGEIDIQNSMVDWKAAGYRLPTEEEWEKAARGGLHNKNYPWGSYIDGTRANYRLSGDPFDDGISPVGYFNSNQIITAADLSLDGEKKFPVDQANGFGLYDVIGNVSEWCWDWFDANWYARKNRTDTFSGPSYSDDIIGEKLRIHRGGGYKDGPGMDEGKPLRLAFRDIEYPYNSRRSIGFRCARALTKEELWLGSIEVGPNAQNWFYLDWFGYYYKPGNDWIFHPDLGWVYPTGNGSYDNWIYFPKCGWMWTARFAFPYFLNDEKNEWYLLQQGKKEYGWFLKEEDESKERWGRTFNH
;
A
#
# COMPACT_ATOMS: atom_id res chain seq x y z
N MET A 1 13.08 -15.26 -39.80
CA MET A 1 11.73 -15.78 -39.51
C MET A 1 11.67 -16.53 -38.15
N VAL A 2 12.51 -17.53 -37.89
CA VAL A 2 12.49 -18.29 -36.63
C VAL A 2 12.80 -17.41 -35.42
N ALA A 3 13.80 -16.52 -35.48
CA ALA A 3 14.14 -15.61 -34.38
C ALA A 3 13.04 -14.58 -34.07
N GLN A 4 12.37 -14.06 -35.10
CA GLN A 4 11.22 -13.15 -34.90
C GLN A 4 10.00 -13.87 -34.33
N ALA A 5 9.76 -15.13 -34.70
CA ALA A 5 8.69 -15.93 -34.12
C ALA A 5 8.96 -16.28 -32.63
N ILE A 6 10.22 -16.53 -32.28
CA ILE A 6 10.60 -16.80 -30.87
C ILE A 6 10.47 -15.53 -30.04
N ILE A 7 10.88 -14.35 -30.52
CA ILE A 7 10.72 -13.07 -29.83
C ILE A 7 9.23 -12.74 -29.67
N SER A 8 8.42 -12.94 -30.71
CA SER A 8 6.97 -12.73 -30.62
C SER A 8 6.28 -13.70 -29.65
N LEU A 9 6.75 -14.95 -29.57
CA LEU A 9 6.22 -15.95 -28.65
C LEU A 9 6.63 -15.63 -27.20
N LEU A 10 7.86 -15.17 -26.95
CA LEU A 10 8.34 -14.73 -25.64
C LEU A 10 7.59 -13.47 -25.17
N VAL A 11 7.39 -12.48 -26.04
CA VAL A 11 6.60 -11.29 -25.73
C VAL A 11 5.13 -11.65 -25.47
N PHE A 12 4.57 -12.60 -26.21
CA PHE A 12 3.18 -13.07 -25.99
C PHE A 12 3.03 -13.87 -24.69
N LEU A 13 4.06 -14.67 -24.33
CA LEU A 13 4.11 -15.40 -23.05
C LEU A 13 4.28 -14.46 -21.85
N THR A 14 5.07 -13.38 -21.97
CA THR A 14 5.19 -12.35 -20.92
C THR A 14 3.89 -11.55 -20.75
N ILE A 15 3.21 -11.23 -21.85
CA ILE A 15 1.89 -10.56 -21.80
C ILE A 15 0.81 -11.47 -21.18
N LEU A 16 0.84 -12.78 -21.45
CA LEU A 16 -0.07 -13.74 -20.83
C LEU A 16 0.24 -13.95 -19.34
N ALA A 17 1.52 -13.94 -18.96
CA ALA A 17 1.93 -14.08 -17.56
C ALA A 17 1.64 -12.80 -16.75
N SER A 18 1.77 -11.61 -17.34
CA SER A 18 1.40 -10.35 -16.68
C SER A 18 -0.11 -10.22 -16.42
N ASN A 19 -0.95 -10.95 -17.16
CA ASN A 19 -2.37 -11.07 -16.88
C ASN A 19 -2.70 -12.08 -15.76
N ALA A 20 -1.72 -12.81 -15.22
CA ALA A 20 -1.89 -13.76 -14.13
C ALA A 20 -1.62 -13.13 -12.75
N ILE A 21 -0.88 -12.01 -12.68
CA ILE A 21 -0.75 -11.20 -11.46
C ILE A 21 -1.87 -10.17 -11.46
N THR A 22 -2.79 -10.31 -10.54
CA THR A 22 -3.73 -9.23 -10.24
C THR A 22 -3.00 -8.23 -9.36
N ASP A 23 -2.72 -7.05 -9.91
CA ASP A 23 -2.14 -5.93 -9.17
C ASP A 23 -3.22 -5.34 -8.25
N ASP A 24 -3.46 -6.03 -7.12
CA ASP A 24 -4.48 -5.62 -6.15
C ASP A 24 -3.91 -4.60 -5.17
N LEU A 25 -3.74 -3.38 -5.68
CA LEU A 25 -3.20 -2.25 -4.95
C LEU A 25 -4.30 -1.40 -4.34
N VAL A 26 -4.02 -0.87 -3.17
CA VAL A 26 -4.88 0.11 -2.48
C VAL A 26 -4.18 1.45 -2.47
N THR A 27 -4.89 2.48 -2.90
CA THR A 27 -4.38 3.85 -2.82
C THR A 27 -4.50 4.38 -1.40
N ILE A 28 -3.38 4.81 -0.83
CA ILE A 28 -3.33 5.54 0.43
C ILE A 28 -3.26 7.03 0.13
N PRO A 29 -4.21 7.84 0.63
CA PRO A 29 -4.30 9.24 0.29
C PRO A 29 -3.11 10.04 0.83
N ALA A 30 -2.75 11.11 0.13
CA ALA A 30 -1.84 12.12 0.65
C ALA A 30 -2.38 12.73 1.95
N GLY A 31 -1.50 13.34 2.72
CA GLY A 31 -1.88 14.06 3.93
C GLY A 31 -1.19 13.55 5.19
N SER A 32 -1.51 14.22 6.29
CA SER A 32 -0.86 13.99 7.58
C SER A 32 -1.59 12.94 8.42
N PHE A 33 -0.81 12.25 9.24
CA PHE A 33 -1.34 11.36 10.28
C PHE A 33 -0.44 11.40 11.52
N TYR A 34 -0.95 10.94 12.64
CA TYR A 34 -0.15 10.80 13.86
C TYR A 34 0.46 9.40 13.91
N MET A 35 1.80 9.35 13.90
CA MET A 35 2.62 8.15 13.98
C MET A 35 3.17 7.94 15.38
N GLY A 36 3.25 6.68 15.80
CA GLY A 36 3.74 6.28 17.12
C GLY A 36 2.63 6.12 18.14
N GLN A 37 3.04 5.96 19.40
CA GLN A 37 2.16 5.81 20.55
C GLN A 37 2.87 6.22 21.85
N GLU A 38 2.19 7.01 22.69
CA GLU A 38 2.73 7.43 23.98
C GLU A 38 2.50 6.39 25.09
N GLY A 39 3.45 6.30 26.02
CA GLY A 39 3.29 5.59 27.28
C GLY A 39 3.46 4.08 27.23
N ILE A 40 3.96 3.50 26.13
CA ILE A 40 4.15 2.05 26.01
C ILE A 40 5.61 1.66 25.77
N GLN A 41 6.22 2.19 24.69
CA GLN A 41 7.64 1.95 24.42
C GLN A 41 8.35 3.24 24.01
N GLU A 42 9.59 3.40 24.47
CA GLU A 42 10.40 4.60 24.24
C GLU A 42 10.71 4.84 22.75
N ASP A 43 10.87 3.78 21.97
CA ASP A 43 11.17 3.86 20.53
C ASP A 43 9.95 4.16 19.65
N GLU A 44 8.74 4.09 20.23
CA GLU A 44 7.49 4.52 19.60
C GLU A 44 7.16 6.00 19.88
N GLU A 45 7.98 6.66 20.73
CA GLU A 45 7.76 8.03 21.23
C GLU A 45 8.73 9.04 20.61
N PRO A 46 8.32 10.30 20.51
CA PRO A 46 7.00 10.84 20.80
C PRO A 46 5.98 10.55 19.70
N LEU A 47 4.71 10.53 20.04
CA LEU A 47 3.63 10.64 19.06
C LEU A 47 3.84 11.92 18.25
N HIS A 48 3.93 11.81 16.93
CA HIS A 48 4.30 12.94 16.08
C HIS A 48 3.52 12.95 14.76
N ASN A 49 3.44 14.11 14.15
CA ASN A 49 2.75 14.27 12.88
C ASN A 49 3.71 13.98 11.71
N VAL A 50 3.27 13.10 10.81
CA VAL A 50 3.97 12.75 9.56
C VAL A 50 3.08 13.10 8.38
N THR A 51 3.62 13.74 7.37
CA THR A 51 2.92 14.06 6.12
C THR A 51 3.52 13.26 4.98
N LEU A 52 2.72 12.49 4.29
CA LEU A 52 3.11 11.68 3.14
C LEU A 52 2.36 12.11 1.89
N GLU A 53 3.01 11.97 0.75
CA GLU A 53 2.33 11.99 -0.55
C GLU A 53 1.43 10.76 -0.69
N ALA A 54 0.54 10.76 -1.67
CA ALA A 54 -0.25 9.58 -1.99
C ALA A 54 0.66 8.48 -2.57
N PHE A 55 0.38 7.25 -2.20
CA PHE A 55 1.07 6.07 -2.70
C PHE A 55 0.10 4.90 -2.82
N GLU A 56 0.52 3.84 -3.48
CA GLU A 56 -0.18 2.58 -3.48
C GLU A 56 0.57 1.52 -2.69
N ILE A 57 -0.18 0.59 -2.11
CA ILE A 57 0.34 -0.54 -1.34
C ILE A 57 -0.51 -1.78 -1.64
N ASP A 58 0.13 -2.96 -1.67
CA ASP A 58 -0.58 -4.22 -1.87
C ASP A 58 -1.66 -4.40 -0.79
N ARG A 59 -2.88 -4.77 -1.22
CA ARG A 59 -4.03 -5.04 -0.34
C ARG A 59 -3.71 -6.15 0.65
N PHE A 60 -2.96 -7.14 0.21
CA PHE A 60 -2.55 -8.32 0.95
C PHE A 60 -1.03 -8.39 1.10
N GLU A 61 -0.56 -9.25 1.97
CA GLU A 61 0.83 -9.69 1.99
C GLU A 61 1.18 -10.36 0.65
N THR A 62 2.43 -10.27 0.21
CA THR A 62 2.89 -10.98 -1.00
C THR A 62 2.65 -12.47 -0.83
N SER A 63 1.89 -13.09 -1.72
CA SER A 63 1.56 -14.50 -1.67
C SER A 63 2.72 -15.40 -2.14
N ILE A 64 2.68 -16.69 -1.76
CA ILE A 64 3.62 -17.69 -2.28
C ILE A 64 3.48 -17.85 -3.80
N GLY A 65 2.25 -17.75 -4.32
CA GLY A 65 1.98 -17.79 -5.75
C GLY A 65 2.68 -16.65 -6.51
N ASP A 66 2.50 -15.42 -6.03
CA ASP A 66 3.17 -14.24 -6.63
C ASP A 66 4.69 -14.33 -6.50
N TRP A 67 5.17 -14.74 -5.33
CA TRP A 67 6.60 -14.94 -5.12
C TRP A 67 7.20 -15.91 -6.14
N ASN A 68 6.59 -17.07 -6.33
CA ASN A 68 7.08 -18.10 -7.24
C ASN A 68 7.10 -17.59 -8.68
N LEU A 69 6.00 -17.02 -9.15
CA LEU A 69 5.88 -16.51 -10.49
C LEU A 69 6.96 -15.49 -10.84
N ILE A 70 7.15 -14.50 -9.97
CA ILE A 70 8.16 -13.46 -10.17
C ILE A 70 9.57 -14.00 -9.99
N SER A 71 9.85 -14.83 -8.98
CA SER A 71 11.19 -15.32 -8.70
C SER A 71 11.68 -16.30 -9.77
N ASP A 72 10.81 -17.07 -10.40
CA ASP A 72 11.16 -17.95 -11.51
C ASP A 72 11.58 -17.13 -12.73
N TRP A 73 10.78 -16.12 -13.11
CA TRP A 73 11.17 -15.17 -14.15
C TRP A 73 12.47 -14.42 -13.80
N ALA A 74 12.62 -13.97 -12.58
CA ALA A 74 13.74 -13.19 -12.11
C ALA A 74 15.08 -13.94 -12.24
N ARG A 75 15.12 -15.25 -11.89
CA ARG A 75 16.30 -16.08 -12.03
C ARG A 75 16.77 -16.19 -13.48
N GLU A 76 15.84 -16.24 -14.43
CA GLU A 76 16.14 -16.23 -15.86
C GLU A 76 16.61 -14.85 -16.34
N ASN A 77 16.33 -13.78 -15.58
CA ASN A 77 16.67 -12.39 -15.90
C ASN A 77 17.79 -11.79 -15.02
N GLY A 78 18.62 -12.66 -14.43
CA GLY A 78 19.86 -12.27 -13.77
C GLY A 78 19.72 -11.85 -12.31
N TYR A 79 18.62 -12.19 -11.67
CA TYR A 79 18.46 -12.03 -10.22
C TYR A 79 18.93 -13.26 -9.48
N ASP A 80 19.51 -13.05 -8.30
CA ASP A 80 19.74 -14.11 -7.33
C ASP A 80 18.85 -13.95 -6.10
N PHE A 81 18.52 -15.07 -5.49
CA PHE A 81 17.86 -15.10 -4.20
C PHE A 81 18.62 -16.08 -3.29
N SER A 82 18.74 -15.73 -2.02
CA SER A 82 19.43 -16.58 -1.07
C SER A 82 18.76 -17.96 -0.96
N ASP A 83 19.57 -18.99 -0.85
CA ASP A 83 19.10 -20.37 -0.66
C ASP A 83 18.53 -20.63 0.75
N SER A 84 18.34 -19.58 1.57
CA SER A 84 17.73 -19.67 2.91
C SER A 84 16.33 -20.29 2.89
N SER A 85 15.74 -20.35 1.69
CA SER A 85 14.52 -21.13 1.41
C SER A 85 14.77 -22.64 1.25
N LYS A 86 16.01 -23.13 1.26
CA LYS A 86 16.27 -24.57 1.17
C LYS A 86 16.11 -25.24 2.53
N SER A 87 15.25 -26.25 2.58
CA SER A 87 15.21 -27.18 3.70
C SER A 87 16.56 -27.90 3.82
N PRO A 88 16.88 -28.49 5.00
CA PRO A 88 18.05 -29.37 5.16
C PRO A 88 18.12 -30.52 4.13
N TRP A 89 17.04 -30.75 3.40
CA TRP A 89 16.89 -31.78 2.39
C TRP A 89 17.18 -31.27 0.95
N GLY A 90 17.74 -30.05 0.79
CA GLY A 90 18.14 -29.47 -0.49
C GLY A 90 16.96 -29.04 -1.39
N ARG A 91 15.75 -29.06 -0.87
CA ARG A 91 14.58 -28.51 -1.59
C ARG A 91 14.19 -27.20 -0.97
N PRO A 92 13.77 -26.19 -1.73
CA PRO A 92 13.23 -24.95 -1.21
C PRO A 92 12.06 -25.25 -0.26
N TYR A 93 11.97 -24.53 0.85
CA TYR A 93 10.87 -24.71 1.80
C TYR A 93 9.49 -24.46 1.17
N TRP A 94 9.40 -23.58 0.17
CA TRP A 94 8.19 -23.37 -0.61
C TRP A 94 7.74 -24.62 -1.39
N TYR A 95 8.66 -25.55 -1.73
CA TYR A 95 8.27 -26.82 -2.36
C TYR A 95 7.31 -27.64 -1.48
N PHE A 96 7.41 -27.50 -0.15
CA PHE A 96 6.48 -28.14 0.78
C PHE A 96 5.22 -27.30 1.00
N LEU A 97 5.24 -26.03 0.61
CA LEU A 97 4.12 -25.10 0.68
C LEU A 97 3.42 -24.93 -0.68
N SER A 98 3.93 -25.57 -1.74
CA SER A 98 3.44 -25.42 -3.13
C SER A 98 1.99 -25.89 -3.37
N ALA A 99 1.32 -26.42 -2.34
CA ALA A 99 -0.11 -26.68 -2.37
C ALA A 99 -0.98 -25.48 -1.92
N ASN A 100 -0.35 -24.37 -1.47
CA ASN A 100 -1.04 -23.26 -0.81
C ASN A 100 -0.51 -21.92 -1.37
N GLU A 101 -0.76 -21.65 -2.64
CA GLU A 101 -0.29 -20.44 -3.34
C GLU A 101 -0.88 -19.14 -2.75
N ASP A 102 -2.04 -19.25 -2.11
CA ASP A 102 -2.73 -18.11 -1.48
C ASP A 102 -2.19 -17.74 -0.08
N PHE A 103 -1.20 -18.47 0.45
CA PHE A 103 -0.60 -18.15 1.74
C PHE A 103 0.51 -17.10 1.59
N PRO A 104 0.79 -16.27 2.62
CA PRO A 104 1.83 -15.27 2.53
C PRO A 104 3.22 -15.90 2.37
N MET A 105 4.03 -15.31 1.52
CA MET A 105 5.45 -15.62 1.45
C MET A 105 6.11 -15.26 2.77
N ASN A 106 6.83 -16.20 3.33
CA ASN A 106 7.59 -16.03 4.56
C ASN A 106 8.99 -16.64 4.42
N ARG A 107 9.84 -16.50 5.42
CA ARG A 107 11.25 -16.91 5.36
C ARG A 107 12.00 -16.24 4.20
N VAL A 108 11.65 -15.01 3.93
CA VAL A 108 12.35 -14.11 3.00
C VAL A 108 13.19 -13.14 3.82
N ASN A 109 14.46 -12.98 3.46
CA ASN A 109 15.29 -11.95 4.05
C ASN A 109 15.03 -10.59 3.38
N TRP A 110 15.48 -9.51 3.99
CA TRP A 110 15.22 -8.17 3.49
C TRP A 110 15.83 -7.92 2.10
N TYR A 111 17.05 -8.44 1.85
CA TYR A 111 17.72 -8.29 0.56
C TYR A 111 16.97 -8.97 -0.57
N ASP A 112 16.45 -10.16 -0.33
CA ASP A 112 15.65 -10.89 -1.30
C ASP A 112 14.31 -10.20 -1.57
N ALA A 113 13.69 -9.64 -0.54
CA ALA A 113 12.45 -8.89 -0.69
C ALA A 113 12.62 -7.66 -1.62
N ILE A 114 13.67 -6.86 -1.44
CA ILE A 114 13.90 -5.68 -2.30
C ILE A 114 14.37 -6.05 -3.72
N LYS A 115 15.14 -7.15 -3.89
CA LYS A 115 15.46 -7.68 -5.23
C LYS A 115 14.20 -8.17 -5.94
N TRP A 116 13.30 -8.85 -5.22
CA TRP A 116 12.03 -9.30 -5.74
C TRP A 116 11.13 -8.13 -6.16
N CYS A 117 11.07 -7.04 -5.39
CA CYS A 117 10.36 -5.81 -5.78
C CYS A 117 10.87 -5.24 -7.11
N ASN A 118 12.20 -5.20 -7.32
CA ASN A 118 12.78 -4.81 -8.59
C ASN A 118 12.38 -5.77 -9.72
N ALA A 119 12.42 -7.08 -9.46
CA ALA A 119 12.02 -8.09 -10.43
C ALA A 119 10.54 -7.97 -10.80
N LYS A 120 9.64 -7.77 -9.82
CA LYS A 120 8.21 -7.48 -10.05
C LYS A 120 8.06 -6.23 -10.93
N SER A 121 8.85 -5.19 -10.66
CA SER A 121 8.82 -3.95 -11.47
C SER A 121 9.19 -4.22 -12.92
N GLU A 122 10.29 -4.90 -13.18
CA GLU A 122 10.70 -5.23 -14.55
C GLU A 122 9.70 -6.18 -15.24
N PHE A 123 9.21 -7.20 -14.54
CA PHE A 123 8.20 -8.12 -15.05
C PHE A 123 6.91 -7.39 -15.48
N MET A 124 6.48 -6.42 -14.70
CA MET A 124 5.30 -5.58 -14.96
C MET A 124 5.58 -4.41 -15.92
N GLY A 125 6.80 -4.31 -16.48
CA GLY A 125 7.18 -3.22 -17.39
C GLY A 125 7.28 -1.85 -16.71
N ARG A 126 7.52 -1.80 -15.40
CA ARG A 126 7.69 -0.57 -14.61
C ARG A 126 9.16 -0.24 -14.39
N SER A 127 9.44 1.01 -14.05
CA SER A 127 10.78 1.46 -13.68
C SER A 127 11.21 0.82 -12.36
N VAL A 128 12.43 0.27 -12.29
CA VAL A 128 12.99 -0.28 -11.05
C VAL A 128 13.27 0.82 -10.02
N VAL A 129 13.30 0.46 -8.76
CA VAL A 129 13.45 1.38 -7.64
C VAL A 129 14.83 1.32 -7.01
N TYR A 130 15.44 0.13 -6.92
CA TYR A 130 16.67 -0.11 -6.17
C TYR A 130 17.88 -0.30 -7.06
N TYR A 131 18.97 0.41 -6.72
CA TYR A 131 20.23 0.40 -7.45
C TYR A 131 21.39 0.11 -6.49
N THR A 132 22.53 -0.33 -7.04
CA THR A 132 23.74 -0.57 -6.25
C THR A 132 24.68 0.64 -6.21
N ASP A 133 24.33 1.73 -6.91
CA ASP A 133 25.08 2.97 -6.93
C ASP A 133 24.17 4.20 -6.88
N LYS A 134 24.70 5.30 -6.32
CA LYS A 134 23.97 6.57 -6.15
C LYS A 134 23.59 7.28 -7.45
N ASN A 135 24.26 6.92 -8.57
CA ASN A 135 23.94 7.48 -9.88
C ASN A 135 22.83 6.69 -10.59
N LYS A 136 22.36 5.59 -9.95
CA LYS A 136 21.28 4.74 -10.46
C LYS A 136 21.57 4.12 -11.83
N ASN A 137 22.84 3.73 -12.05
CA ASN A 137 23.28 3.08 -13.30
C ASN A 137 23.16 1.55 -13.23
N ASN A 138 23.33 0.98 -12.03
CA ASN A 138 23.38 -0.45 -11.82
C ASN A 138 22.19 -0.93 -11.01
N ILE A 139 21.25 -1.62 -11.65
CA ILE A 139 20.08 -2.19 -11.00
C ILE A 139 20.51 -3.22 -9.95
N TYR A 140 19.91 -3.18 -8.76
CA TYR A 140 20.19 -4.16 -7.73
C TYR A 140 19.49 -5.49 -8.03
N ARG A 141 20.26 -6.48 -8.47
CA ARG A 141 19.77 -7.82 -8.83
C ARG A 141 20.43 -8.93 -8.02
N THR A 142 21.65 -8.72 -7.52
CA THR A 142 22.45 -9.82 -6.95
C THR A 142 23.15 -9.44 -5.66
N GLY A 143 23.38 -10.44 -4.80
CA GLY A 143 24.11 -10.31 -3.55
C GLY A 143 23.27 -9.73 -2.40
N GLU A 144 23.93 -9.57 -1.25
CA GLU A 144 23.36 -8.93 -0.06
C GLU A 144 24.10 -7.61 0.16
N ILE A 145 23.55 -6.52 -0.36
CA ILE A 145 24.18 -5.20 -0.37
C ILE A 145 23.35 -4.24 0.48
N ASP A 146 23.98 -3.60 1.46
CA ASP A 146 23.36 -2.54 2.25
C ASP A 146 23.20 -1.26 1.42
N ILE A 147 22.16 -1.23 0.60
CA ILE A 147 21.85 -0.05 -0.21
C ILE A 147 21.34 1.09 0.68
N GLN A 148 21.66 2.32 0.28
CA GLN A 148 21.34 3.54 1.00
C GLN A 148 20.20 4.31 0.34
N ASN A 149 19.58 5.24 1.04
CA ASN A 149 18.50 6.10 0.53
C ASN A 149 18.87 6.80 -0.79
N SER A 150 20.15 7.20 -0.98
CA SER A 150 20.65 7.79 -2.21
C SER A 150 20.70 6.85 -3.42
N MET A 151 20.62 5.54 -3.18
CA MET A 151 20.62 4.48 -4.21
C MET A 151 19.20 4.03 -4.57
N VAL A 152 18.17 4.70 -4.03
CA VAL A 152 16.76 4.42 -4.27
C VAL A 152 16.15 5.49 -5.16
N ASP A 153 15.39 5.08 -6.15
CA ASP A 153 14.59 6.01 -6.93
C ASP A 153 13.16 6.11 -6.38
N TRP A 154 13.01 6.94 -5.37
CA TRP A 154 11.74 7.15 -4.67
C TRP A 154 10.59 7.64 -5.57
N LYS A 155 10.91 8.18 -6.74
CA LYS A 155 9.92 8.68 -7.72
C LYS A 155 9.59 7.67 -8.82
N ALA A 156 10.31 6.56 -8.86
CA ALA A 156 10.01 5.49 -9.80
C ALA A 156 8.66 4.86 -9.48
N ALA A 157 7.88 4.54 -10.51
CA ALA A 157 6.58 3.91 -10.39
C ALA A 157 6.65 2.38 -10.15
N GLY A 158 7.84 1.86 -9.92
CA GLY A 158 8.06 0.44 -9.61
C GLY A 158 7.74 0.09 -8.17
N TYR A 159 7.73 -1.21 -7.93
CA TYR A 159 7.44 -1.76 -6.61
C TYR A 159 8.65 -1.68 -5.69
N ARG A 160 8.38 -1.47 -4.42
CA ARG A 160 9.36 -1.41 -3.34
C ARG A 160 8.73 -1.84 -2.01
N LEU A 161 9.54 -2.04 -0.99
CA LEU A 161 9.02 -2.13 0.36
C LEU A 161 8.40 -0.78 0.77
N PRO A 162 7.35 -0.77 1.57
CA PRO A 162 6.87 0.47 2.20
C PRO A 162 7.95 1.03 3.13
N THR A 163 8.00 2.33 3.29
CA THR A 163 8.68 2.93 4.43
C THR A 163 7.90 2.64 5.70
N GLU A 164 8.53 2.78 6.85
CA GLU A 164 7.86 2.56 8.13
C GLU A 164 6.66 3.50 8.31
N GLU A 165 6.81 4.75 7.90
CA GLU A 165 5.74 5.75 7.93
C GLU A 165 4.59 5.40 6.97
N GLU A 166 4.90 4.90 5.77
CA GLU A 166 3.88 4.46 4.82
C GLU A 166 3.11 3.26 5.35
N TRP A 167 3.84 2.27 5.89
CA TRP A 167 3.24 1.09 6.47
C TRP A 167 2.27 1.45 7.59
N GLU A 168 2.71 2.28 8.56
CA GLU A 168 1.87 2.63 9.71
C GLU A 168 0.65 3.47 9.29
N LYS A 169 0.82 4.43 8.35
CA LYS A 169 -0.32 5.18 7.81
C LYS A 169 -1.34 4.26 7.15
N ALA A 170 -0.88 3.35 6.30
CA ALA A 170 -1.72 2.38 5.60
C ALA A 170 -2.44 1.45 6.58
N ALA A 171 -1.70 0.88 7.55
CA ALA A 171 -2.23 -0.05 8.54
C ALA A 171 -3.27 0.59 9.46
N ARG A 172 -3.11 1.87 9.82
CA ARG A 172 -4.09 2.61 10.64
C ARG A 172 -5.45 2.79 9.96
N GLY A 173 -5.53 2.72 8.63
CA GLY A 173 -6.80 2.86 7.92
C GLY A 173 -7.55 4.16 8.21
N GLY A 174 -6.84 5.26 8.50
CA GLY A 174 -7.43 6.55 8.89
C GLY A 174 -7.77 6.71 10.38
N LEU A 175 -7.54 5.68 11.22
CA LEU A 175 -7.81 5.76 12.66
C LEU A 175 -6.65 6.40 13.42
N HIS A 176 -7.00 7.16 14.47
CA HIS A 176 -6.05 7.79 15.38
C HIS A 176 -6.12 7.15 16.78
N ASN A 177 -4.97 7.05 17.45
CA ASN A 177 -4.87 6.57 18.84
C ASN A 177 -5.56 5.21 19.09
N LYS A 178 -5.42 4.27 18.14
CA LYS A 178 -5.91 2.91 18.28
C LYS A 178 -4.75 1.93 18.23
N ASN A 179 -4.87 0.84 18.99
CA ASN A 179 -3.87 -0.23 19.00
C ASN A 179 -3.97 -1.09 17.73
N TYR A 180 -5.17 -1.22 17.17
CA TYR A 180 -5.47 -2.09 16.03
C TYR A 180 -6.28 -1.34 14.96
N PRO A 181 -6.31 -1.83 13.71
CA PRO A 181 -7.02 -1.16 12.60
C PRO A 181 -8.55 -1.10 12.77
N TRP A 182 -9.09 -1.82 13.72
CA TRP A 182 -10.53 -1.84 14.06
C TRP A 182 -10.85 -1.28 15.44
N GLY A 183 -9.84 -0.85 16.23
CA GLY A 183 -10.07 -0.27 17.56
C GLY A 183 -9.03 -0.64 18.61
N SER A 184 -9.48 -0.97 19.82
CA SER A 184 -8.59 -1.17 20.97
C SER A 184 -8.44 -2.62 21.40
N TYR A 185 -9.19 -3.55 20.80
CA TYR A 185 -9.18 -4.97 21.16
C TYR A 185 -8.89 -5.84 19.95
N ILE A 186 -8.26 -7.00 20.20
CA ILE A 186 -7.97 -8.03 19.21
C ILE A 186 -8.58 -9.35 19.68
N ASP A 187 -9.08 -10.14 18.74
CA ASP A 187 -9.54 -11.50 18.93
C ASP A 187 -9.40 -12.30 17.64
N GLY A 188 -9.54 -13.64 17.72
CA GLY A 188 -9.30 -14.55 16.61
C GLY A 188 -10.31 -14.46 15.47
N THR A 189 -11.34 -13.62 15.57
CA THR A 189 -12.25 -13.35 14.45
C THR A 189 -11.68 -12.26 13.52
N ARG A 190 -10.56 -11.62 13.90
CA ARG A 190 -10.02 -10.42 13.28
C ARG A 190 -8.64 -10.59 12.69
N ALA A 191 -7.82 -11.46 13.29
CA ALA A 191 -6.44 -11.65 12.90
C ALA A 191 -5.92 -13.01 13.33
N ASN A 192 -4.97 -13.56 12.59
CA ASN A 192 -4.24 -14.78 12.93
C ASN A 192 -3.03 -14.44 13.80
N TYR A 193 -3.07 -14.85 15.07
CA TYR A 193 -1.99 -14.66 16.02
C TYR A 193 -1.96 -15.86 17.01
N ARG A 194 -0.92 -15.98 17.80
CA ARG A 194 -0.74 -17.12 18.71
C ARG A 194 -1.87 -17.24 19.71
N LEU A 195 -2.50 -18.40 19.77
CA LEU A 195 -3.65 -18.71 20.63
C LEU A 195 -4.88 -17.80 20.36
N SER A 196 -5.01 -17.33 19.12
CA SER A 196 -6.19 -16.58 18.67
C SER A 196 -7.46 -17.43 18.70
N GLY A 197 -7.30 -18.77 18.55
CA GLY A 197 -8.41 -19.71 18.42
C GLY A 197 -8.96 -19.82 17.00
N ASP A 198 -8.35 -19.15 16.03
CA ASP A 198 -8.66 -19.35 14.62
C ASP A 198 -8.16 -20.72 14.11
N PRO A 199 -8.56 -21.18 12.92
CA PRO A 199 -8.13 -22.49 12.41
C PRO A 199 -6.63 -22.63 12.13
N PHE A 200 -5.83 -21.56 12.23
CA PHE A 200 -4.42 -21.48 11.87
C PHE A 200 -3.48 -21.17 13.04
N ASP A 201 -3.92 -21.39 14.27
CA ASP A 201 -3.23 -21.04 15.53
C ASP A 201 -1.71 -21.37 15.56
N ASP A 202 -1.28 -22.42 14.88
CA ASP A 202 0.12 -22.88 14.84
C ASP A 202 0.83 -22.50 13.52
N GLY A 203 0.21 -21.71 12.64
CA GLY A 203 0.72 -21.41 11.31
C GLY A 203 0.17 -20.12 10.71
N ILE A 204 0.52 -19.89 9.46
CA ILE A 204 0.00 -18.81 8.65
C ILE A 204 -1.38 -19.15 8.09
N SER A 205 -2.23 -18.15 7.88
CA SER A 205 -3.51 -18.25 7.17
C SER A 205 -3.37 -17.81 5.70
N PRO A 206 -4.30 -18.18 4.80
CA PRO A 206 -4.36 -17.57 3.48
C PRO A 206 -4.47 -16.04 3.58
N VAL A 207 -3.85 -15.32 2.65
CA VAL A 207 -3.96 -13.85 2.61
C VAL A 207 -5.42 -13.43 2.42
N GLY A 208 -5.86 -12.40 3.12
CA GLY A 208 -7.25 -11.94 3.06
C GLY A 208 -8.27 -12.91 3.67
N TYR A 209 -7.84 -13.83 4.53
CA TYR A 209 -8.74 -14.83 5.13
C TYR A 209 -9.90 -14.20 5.91
N PHE A 210 -9.67 -13.10 6.59
CA PHE A 210 -10.65 -12.40 7.44
C PHE A 210 -11.58 -11.46 6.63
N ASN A 211 -12.23 -11.98 5.60
CA ASN A 211 -13.03 -11.26 4.60
C ASN A 211 -14.55 -11.50 4.71
N SER A 212 -15.07 -11.73 5.89
CA SER A 212 -16.46 -12.14 6.18
C SER A 212 -16.83 -13.59 5.87
N ASN A 213 -15.89 -14.39 5.33
CA ASN A 213 -16.10 -15.84 5.08
C ASN A 213 -15.27 -16.72 6.04
N GLN A 214 -14.56 -16.12 7.00
CA GLN A 214 -13.74 -16.84 7.97
C GLN A 214 -14.57 -17.77 8.85
N ILE A 215 -13.96 -18.90 9.24
CA ILE A 215 -14.58 -19.86 10.15
C ILE A 215 -14.49 -19.32 11.57
N ILE A 216 -15.62 -19.21 12.25
CA ILE A 216 -15.69 -18.83 13.66
C ILE A 216 -15.60 -20.11 14.51
N THR A 217 -14.59 -20.20 15.34
CA THR A 217 -14.35 -21.31 16.25
C THR A 217 -15.02 -21.09 17.62
N ALA A 218 -15.01 -22.11 18.48
CA ALA A 218 -15.55 -21.97 19.84
C ALA A 218 -14.77 -20.97 20.69
N ALA A 219 -13.47 -20.74 20.41
CA ALA A 219 -12.65 -19.76 21.08
C ALA A 219 -13.05 -18.32 20.73
N ASP A 220 -13.72 -18.11 19.61
CA ASP A 220 -14.20 -16.82 19.13
C ASP A 220 -15.55 -16.38 19.75
N LEU A 221 -16.06 -17.13 20.74
CA LEU A 221 -17.25 -16.70 21.48
C LEU A 221 -16.88 -15.54 22.40
N SER A 222 -17.78 -14.57 22.51
CA SER A 222 -17.65 -13.50 23.48
C SER A 222 -17.68 -14.04 24.91
N LEU A 223 -17.15 -13.26 25.88
CA LEU A 223 -17.12 -13.66 27.30
C LEU A 223 -18.50 -13.90 27.90
N ASP A 224 -19.56 -13.34 27.33
CA ASP A 224 -20.97 -13.56 27.69
C ASP A 224 -21.61 -14.74 26.94
N GLY A 225 -20.84 -15.46 26.09
CA GLY A 225 -21.30 -16.61 25.34
C GLY A 225 -22.11 -16.28 24.08
N GLU A 226 -22.17 -15.02 23.69
CA GLU A 226 -22.79 -14.64 22.42
C GLU A 226 -21.91 -15.11 21.23
N LYS A 227 -22.57 -15.61 20.18
CA LYS A 227 -21.91 -16.01 18.95
C LYS A 227 -21.37 -14.79 18.23
N LYS A 228 -20.06 -14.76 17.96
CA LYS A 228 -19.49 -13.84 17.00
C LYS A 228 -19.82 -14.29 15.59
N PHE A 229 -19.98 -13.33 14.70
CA PHE A 229 -20.22 -13.59 13.28
C PHE A 229 -18.96 -13.20 12.50
N PRO A 230 -18.66 -13.90 11.38
CA PRO A 230 -17.60 -13.46 10.49
C PRO A 230 -17.93 -12.04 9.97
N VAL A 231 -16.94 -11.15 10.06
CA VAL A 231 -17.04 -9.78 9.60
C VAL A 231 -15.82 -9.49 8.75
N ASP A 232 -16.00 -8.69 7.72
CA ASP A 232 -14.91 -8.20 6.91
C ASP A 232 -13.97 -7.34 7.76
N GLN A 233 -12.69 -7.72 7.82
CA GLN A 233 -11.65 -7.08 8.61
C GLN A 233 -10.71 -6.21 7.75
N ALA A 234 -11.08 -5.90 6.52
CA ALA A 234 -10.40 -4.85 5.78
C ALA A 234 -10.37 -3.57 6.64
N ASN A 235 -9.21 -2.94 6.74
CA ASN A 235 -9.13 -1.67 7.45
C ASN A 235 -9.82 -0.54 6.67
N GLY A 236 -9.83 0.68 7.21
CA GLY A 236 -10.53 1.81 6.58
C GLY A 236 -10.02 2.21 5.19
N PHE A 237 -8.86 1.70 4.76
CA PHE A 237 -8.33 1.84 3.40
C PHE A 237 -8.51 0.58 2.55
N GLY A 238 -8.99 -0.52 3.12
CA GLY A 238 -9.24 -1.77 2.41
C GLY A 238 -8.06 -2.75 2.44
N LEU A 239 -7.10 -2.62 3.35
CA LEU A 239 -6.01 -3.57 3.55
C LEU A 239 -6.42 -4.69 4.51
N TYR A 240 -5.92 -5.90 4.26
CA TYR A 240 -6.06 -7.07 5.13
C TYR A 240 -4.73 -7.46 5.76
N ASP A 241 -4.81 -8.25 6.81
CA ASP A 241 -3.70 -8.93 7.48
C ASP A 241 -2.57 -7.99 7.95
N VAL A 242 -2.88 -6.70 8.14
CA VAL A 242 -1.91 -5.71 8.64
C VAL A 242 -1.53 -5.95 10.11
N ILE A 243 -2.23 -6.85 10.81
CA ILE A 243 -1.92 -7.34 12.14
C ILE A 243 -2.02 -8.85 12.15
N GLY A 244 -0.96 -9.52 12.62
CA GLY A 244 -0.89 -10.98 12.68
C GLY A 244 -0.42 -11.58 11.35
N ASN A 245 -0.69 -12.85 11.12
CA ASN A 245 -0.28 -13.68 10.01
C ASN A 245 1.25 -13.70 9.85
N VAL A 246 1.85 -12.82 9.04
CA VAL A 246 3.29 -12.58 9.04
C VAL A 246 3.58 -11.10 9.29
N SER A 247 4.62 -10.81 10.07
CA SER A 247 5.13 -9.44 10.15
C SER A 247 5.79 -9.05 8.83
N GLU A 248 5.86 -7.77 8.53
CA GLU A 248 6.18 -7.29 7.19
C GLU A 248 7.41 -6.41 7.19
N TRP A 249 8.40 -6.76 6.36
CA TRP A 249 9.57 -5.94 6.16
C TRP A 249 9.20 -4.54 5.69
N CYS A 250 9.80 -3.53 6.36
CA CYS A 250 9.84 -2.15 5.90
C CYS A 250 11.23 -1.82 5.30
N TRP A 251 11.28 -0.71 4.56
CA TRP A 251 12.54 -0.20 4.01
C TRP A 251 13.53 0.21 5.10
N ASP A 252 13.06 0.72 6.23
CA ASP A 252 13.82 1.53 7.17
C ASP A 252 14.86 0.73 7.95
N TRP A 253 16.01 1.37 8.20
CA TRP A 253 16.92 0.98 9.26
C TRP A 253 16.31 1.32 10.62
N PHE A 254 16.56 0.50 11.61
CA PHE A 254 16.12 0.80 12.97
C PHE A 254 17.03 1.86 13.63
N ASP A 255 16.40 2.85 14.22
CA ASP A 255 16.98 3.83 15.11
C ASP A 255 15.96 4.08 16.24
N ALA A 256 16.31 3.68 17.46
CA ALA A 256 15.43 3.80 18.62
C ALA A 256 15.03 5.25 18.93
N ASN A 257 15.88 6.22 18.55
CA ASN A 257 15.65 7.64 18.80
C ASN A 257 15.09 8.38 17.57
N TRP A 258 14.73 7.66 16.49
CA TRP A 258 14.33 8.29 15.23
C TRP A 258 13.15 9.23 15.38
N TYR A 259 12.13 8.85 16.13
CA TYR A 259 10.92 9.65 16.34
C TYR A 259 11.22 10.92 17.18
N ALA A 260 12.16 10.85 18.11
CA ALA A 260 12.53 11.97 18.97
C ALA A 260 13.49 12.99 18.32
N ARG A 261 14.04 12.71 17.13
CA ARG A 261 15.00 13.61 16.46
C ARG A 261 14.30 14.87 15.94
N LYS A 262 14.67 16.03 16.48
CA LYS A 262 14.04 17.34 16.15
C LYS A 262 14.27 17.84 14.73
N ASN A 263 15.31 17.36 14.05
CA ASN A 263 15.73 17.83 12.71
C ASN A 263 15.71 16.71 11.69
N ARG A 264 14.59 15.99 11.60
CA ARG A 264 14.40 14.99 10.54
C ARG A 264 14.28 15.70 9.19
N THR A 265 15.34 15.65 8.39
CA THR A 265 15.34 16.20 7.02
C THR A 265 14.83 15.19 5.99
N ASP A 266 14.87 13.90 6.33
CA ASP A 266 14.42 12.78 5.51
C ASP A 266 13.36 11.97 6.26
N THR A 267 12.19 12.55 6.42
CA THR A 267 11.07 11.89 7.11
C THR A 267 10.49 10.73 6.31
N PHE A 268 10.65 10.75 4.99
CA PHE A 268 10.05 9.77 4.10
C PHE A 268 10.88 8.48 3.94
N SER A 269 12.20 8.56 4.01
CA SER A 269 13.08 7.42 3.70
C SER A 269 13.75 6.79 4.93
N GLY A 270 13.36 7.24 6.13
CA GLY A 270 13.92 6.76 7.38
C GLY A 270 15.40 7.09 7.59
N PRO A 271 16.03 6.55 8.65
CA PRO A 271 17.44 6.73 8.92
C PRO A 271 18.32 6.12 7.82
N SER A 272 19.48 6.74 7.56
CA SER A 272 20.42 6.26 6.54
C SER A 272 21.22 5.02 6.99
N TYR A 273 21.19 4.69 8.27
CA TYR A 273 21.85 3.54 8.87
C TYR A 273 21.14 3.17 10.18
N SER A 274 21.35 1.95 10.65
CA SER A 274 20.90 1.54 11.97
C SER A 274 21.72 2.24 13.06
N ASP A 275 21.05 2.78 14.06
CA ASP A 275 21.68 3.40 15.24
C ASP A 275 21.05 2.74 16.48
N ASP A 276 21.41 1.48 16.69
CA ASP A 276 21.10 0.81 17.93
C ASP A 276 22.24 0.96 18.96
N ILE A 277 21.92 0.66 20.22
CA ILE A 277 22.85 0.79 21.35
C ILE A 277 24.06 -0.17 21.21
N ILE A 278 23.97 -1.18 20.36
CA ILE A 278 24.94 -2.26 20.19
C ILE A 278 25.77 -2.09 18.90
N GLY A 279 25.42 -1.14 18.03
CA GLY A 279 26.05 -0.93 16.71
C GLY A 279 25.66 -1.98 15.67
N GLU A 280 24.53 -2.66 15.87
CA GLU A 280 24.01 -3.69 14.99
C GLU A 280 23.21 -3.09 13.84
N LYS A 281 23.24 -3.72 12.69
CA LYS A 281 22.49 -3.30 11.51
C LYS A 281 21.15 -4.03 11.44
N LEU A 282 20.11 -3.40 11.92
CA LEU A 282 18.77 -3.97 12.03
C LEU A 282 17.78 -3.24 11.10
N ARG A 283 16.92 -4.00 10.46
CA ARG A 283 15.79 -3.50 9.67
C ARG A 283 14.50 -3.64 10.45
N ILE A 284 13.56 -2.75 10.15
CA ILE A 284 12.25 -2.74 10.77
C ILE A 284 11.33 -3.72 10.04
N HIS A 285 10.52 -4.44 10.82
CA HIS A 285 9.33 -5.10 10.34
C HIS A 285 8.15 -4.81 11.28
N ARG A 286 6.94 -4.88 10.77
CA ARG A 286 5.74 -4.37 11.43
C ARG A 286 4.61 -5.39 11.43
N GLY A 287 3.58 -5.19 12.28
CA GLY A 287 2.32 -5.92 12.28
C GLY A 287 2.26 -7.14 13.21
N GLY A 288 3.43 -7.66 13.63
CA GLY A 288 3.50 -8.94 14.34
C GLY A 288 3.05 -10.11 13.45
N GLY A 289 3.16 -11.32 13.93
CA GLY A 289 2.83 -12.50 13.15
C GLY A 289 2.10 -13.57 13.97
N TYR A 290 1.79 -14.70 13.34
CA TYR A 290 1.06 -15.81 13.95
C TYR A 290 1.70 -16.39 15.22
N LYS A 291 2.97 -16.10 15.49
CA LYS A 291 3.68 -16.55 16.70
C LYS A 291 3.55 -15.58 17.87
N ASP A 292 3.13 -14.35 17.61
CA ASP A 292 2.96 -13.34 18.61
C ASP A 292 1.57 -13.45 19.25
N GLY A 293 1.46 -13.16 20.53
CA GLY A 293 0.20 -13.32 21.25
C GLY A 293 -0.09 -12.14 22.17
N PRO A 294 -1.36 -11.90 22.50
CA PRO A 294 -1.77 -10.76 23.34
C PRO A 294 -1.24 -10.86 24.77
N GLY A 295 -0.83 -12.04 25.23
CA GLY A 295 -0.24 -12.25 26.55
C GLY A 295 1.31 -12.17 26.57
N MET A 296 1.95 -12.02 25.43
CA MET A 296 3.40 -11.83 25.32
C MET A 296 3.69 -10.33 25.32
N ASP A 297 4.45 -9.87 26.32
CA ASP A 297 4.76 -8.44 26.46
C ASP A 297 3.54 -7.51 26.25
N GLU A 298 2.40 -7.87 26.85
CA GLU A 298 1.14 -7.11 26.76
C GLU A 298 0.57 -6.96 25.34
N GLY A 299 0.85 -7.91 24.43
CA GLY A 299 0.40 -7.86 23.04
C GLY A 299 1.14 -6.83 22.19
N LYS A 300 2.30 -6.38 22.64
CA LYS A 300 3.07 -5.33 21.97
C LYS A 300 3.34 -5.60 20.50
N PRO A 301 3.79 -6.81 20.07
CA PRO A 301 4.09 -7.06 18.66
C PRO A 301 2.90 -6.88 17.71
N LEU A 302 1.68 -7.06 18.19
CA LEU A 302 0.46 -6.98 17.39
C LEU A 302 -0.12 -5.56 17.31
N ARG A 303 0.49 -4.55 17.94
CA ARG A 303 -0.01 -3.15 17.89
C ARG A 303 0.48 -2.42 16.64
N LEU A 304 -0.35 -1.54 16.13
CA LEU A 304 -0.04 -0.70 14.97
C LEU A 304 1.23 0.13 15.13
N ALA A 305 1.54 0.58 16.34
CA ALA A 305 2.71 1.40 16.63
C ALA A 305 3.97 0.59 16.92
N PHE A 306 3.85 -0.73 17.20
CA PHE A 306 5.00 -1.55 17.58
C PHE A 306 6.04 -1.63 16.46
N ARG A 307 7.29 -1.40 16.82
CA ARG A 307 8.45 -1.44 15.94
C ARG A 307 9.26 -2.69 16.25
N ASP A 308 9.15 -3.70 15.39
CA ASP A 308 9.94 -4.93 15.54
C ASP A 308 11.19 -4.89 14.63
N ILE A 309 12.20 -5.65 14.98
CA ILE A 309 13.52 -5.56 14.37
C ILE A 309 14.12 -6.93 14.08
N GLU A 310 14.82 -7.05 12.96
CA GLU A 310 15.55 -8.25 12.61
C GLU A 310 16.78 -7.91 11.75
N TYR A 311 17.78 -8.78 11.76
CA TYR A 311 18.91 -8.67 10.85
C TYR A 311 18.47 -8.84 9.39
N PRO A 312 18.91 -7.98 8.46
CA PRO A 312 18.44 -8.02 7.06
C PRO A 312 18.74 -9.33 6.33
N TYR A 313 19.72 -10.10 6.77
CA TYR A 313 20.10 -11.41 6.21
C TYR A 313 19.32 -12.59 6.83
N ASN A 314 18.59 -12.36 7.90
CA ASN A 314 17.79 -13.41 8.53
C ASN A 314 16.46 -13.61 7.79
N SER A 315 16.05 -14.86 7.73
CA SER A 315 14.76 -15.27 7.18
C SER A 315 13.93 -16.00 8.23
N ARG A 316 12.95 -15.34 8.82
CA ARG A 316 12.08 -15.90 9.85
C ARG A 316 10.80 -16.46 9.28
N ARG A 317 10.23 -17.49 9.92
CA ARG A 317 8.93 -18.11 9.52
C ARG A 317 7.74 -17.17 9.69
N SER A 318 7.89 -16.14 10.50
CA SER A 318 6.86 -15.18 10.82
C SER A 318 7.10 -13.82 10.16
N ILE A 319 8.06 -13.72 9.23
CA ILE A 319 8.35 -12.47 8.52
C ILE A 319 8.17 -12.68 7.02
N GLY A 320 7.33 -11.85 6.44
CA GLY A 320 7.05 -11.70 5.01
C GLY A 320 7.17 -10.23 4.59
N PHE A 321 6.40 -9.80 3.62
CA PHE A 321 6.33 -8.42 3.16
C PHE A 321 5.12 -8.17 2.27
N ARG A 322 4.79 -6.90 2.08
CA ARG A 322 3.93 -6.40 0.99
C ARG A 322 4.65 -5.30 0.25
N CYS A 323 4.29 -5.07 -1.03
CA CYS A 323 4.88 -3.99 -1.80
C CYS A 323 4.09 -2.70 -1.66
N ALA A 324 4.81 -1.59 -1.78
CA ALA A 324 4.26 -0.28 -2.06
C ALA A 324 4.85 0.27 -3.36
N ARG A 325 4.27 1.34 -3.90
CA ARG A 325 4.85 2.07 -5.02
C ARG A 325 4.47 3.55 -4.98
N ALA A 326 5.33 4.37 -5.56
CA ALA A 326 4.98 5.76 -5.82
C ALA A 326 4.01 5.84 -7.00
N LEU A 327 3.24 6.91 -7.03
CA LEU A 327 2.37 7.24 -8.13
C LEU A 327 3.09 8.12 -9.13
N THR A 328 2.92 7.86 -10.43
CA THR A 328 3.34 8.79 -11.46
C THR A 328 2.44 10.02 -11.47
N LYS A 329 2.91 11.12 -12.06
CA LYS A 329 2.05 12.32 -12.23
C LYS A 329 0.79 12.02 -13.04
N GLU A 330 0.89 11.06 -13.96
CA GLU A 330 -0.23 10.60 -14.77
C GLU A 330 -1.24 9.78 -13.96
N GLU A 331 -0.76 9.06 -12.93
CA GLU A 331 -1.56 8.23 -12.03
C GLU A 331 -2.14 9.02 -10.84
N LEU A 332 -1.83 10.31 -10.69
CA LEU A 332 -2.36 11.14 -9.59
C LEU A 332 -3.88 11.33 -9.61
N TRP A 333 -4.53 10.95 -10.71
CA TRP A 333 -5.99 10.76 -10.80
C TRP A 333 -6.33 9.27 -10.77
N LEU A 334 -6.04 8.67 -9.66
CA LEU A 334 -5.97 7.24 -9.50
C LEU A 334 -7.28 6.51 -9.42
N GLY A 335 -7.20 5.24 -9.85
CA GLY A 335 -8.35 4.42 -10.11
C GLY A 335 -9.00 4.75 -11.46
N SER A 336 -8.41 5.68 -12.23
CA SER A 336 -8.92 5.97 -13.58
C SER A 336 -8.53 4.86 -14.54
N ILE A 337 -9.52 4.29 -15.18
CA ILE A 337 -9.38 3.27 -16.22
C ILE A 337 -9.50 3.95 -17.58
N GLU A 338 -8.54 3.74 -18.48
CA GLU A 338 -8.65 4.22 -19.86
C GLU A 338 -9.80 3.49 -20.56
N VAL A 339 -10.68 4.24 -21.19
CA VAL A 339 -11.91 3.72 -21.80
C VAL A 339 -11.64 3.13 -23.18
N GLY A 340 -10.90 2.00 -23.21
CA GLY A 340 -10.73 1.16 -24.41
C GLY A 340 -10.06 1.80 -25.64
N PRO A 341 -9.69 1.01 -26.64
CA PRO A 341 -8.84 1.46 -27.75
C PRO A 341 -9.49 2.45 -28.72
N ASN A 342 -10.80 2.62 -28.66
CA ASN A 342 -11.55 3.53 -29.55
C ASN A 342 -11.89 4.89 -28.92
N ALA A 343 -11.54 5.11 -27.67
CA ALA A 343 -11.82 6.33 -26.91
C ALA A 343 -10.52 6.93 -26.34
N GLN A 344 -9.55 7.20 -27.22
CA GLN A 344 -8.24 7.75 -26.83
C GLN A 344 -8.38 8.96 -25.91
N ASN A 345 -7.59 8.97 -24.85
CA ASN A 345 -7.55 10.02 -23.81
C ASN A 345 -8.85 10.16 -22.99
N TRP A 346 -9.78 9.23 -23.08
CA TRP A 346 -10.91 9.15 -22.17
C TRP A 346 -10.62 8.19 -21.04
N PHE A 347 -10.91 8.63 -19.82
CA PHE A 347 -10.72 7.90 -18.59
C PHE A 347 -12.04 7.82 -17.82
N TYR A 348 -12.17 6.78 -17.02
CA TYR A 348 -13.27 6.60 -16.10
C TYR A 348 -12.73 6.48 -14.67
N LEU A 349 -13.29 7.25 -13.76
CA LEU A 349 -13.00 7.17 -12.32
C LEU A 349 -14.31 6.89 -11.59
N ASP A 350 -14.37 5.86 -10.78
CA ASP A 350 -15.59 5.28 -10.24
C ASP A 350 -16.51 6.28 -9.49
N TRP A 351 -15.92 7.22 -8.77
CA TRP A 351 -16.64 8.25 -8.02
C TRP A 351 -16.82 9.56 -8.78
N PHE A 352 -15.97 9.85 -9.78
CA PHE A 352 -15.97 11.11 -10.53
C PHE A 352 -16.66 10.98 -11.89
N GLY A 353 -16.66 9.76 -12.48
CA GLY A 353 -17.23 9.49 -13.79
C GLY A 353 -16.24 9.57 -14.94
N TYR A 354 -16.75 9.75 -16.16
CA TYR A 354 -15.92 9.85 -17.37
C TYR A 354 -15.30 11.23 -17.50
N TYR A 355 -14.04 11.29 -17.90
CA TYR A 355 -13.37 12.53 -18.26
C TYR A 355 -12.38 12.33 -19.40
N TYR A 356 -12.13 13.40 -20.16
CA TYR A 356 -11.17 13.44 -21.26
C TYR A 356 -9.93 14.22 -20.84
N LYS A 357 -8.72 13.68 -21.08
CA LYS A 357 -7.42 14.30 -20.76
C LYS A 357 -6.55 14.41 -22.02
N PRO A 358 -6.44 15.60 -22.67
CA PRO A 358 -5.77 15.76 -23.96
C PRO A 358 -4.24 15.86 -23.88
N GLY A 359 -3.58 15.38 -22.83
CA GLY A 359 -2.12 15.42 -22.68
C GLY A 359 -1.55 16.68 -22.01
N ASN A 360 -2.44 17.56 -21.50
CA ASN A 360 -2.07 18.67 -20.60
C ASN A 360 -2.76 18.47 -19.25
N ASP A 361 -2.57 19.41 -18.32
CA ASP A 361 -3.12 19.28 -16.96
C ASP A 361 -4.63 19.59 -16.86
N TRP A 362 -5.27 20.03 -17.94
CA TRP A 362 -6.69 20.24 -18.01
C TRP A 362 -7.43 18.96 -18.37
N ILE A 363 -8.60 18.76 -17.77
CA ILE A 363 -9.51 17.67 -18.11
C ILE A 363 -10.86 18.23 -18.52
N PHE A 364 -11.58 17.49 -19.38
CA PHE A 364 -12.97 17.76 -19.71
C PHE A 364 -13.87 16.70 -19.07
N HIS A 365 -14.80 17.13 -18.23
CA HIS A 365 -15.80 16.26 -17.62
C HIS A 365 -17.19 16.58 -18.20
N PRO A 366 -18.04 15.58 -18.54
CA PRO A 366 -19.34 15.81 -19.16
C PRO A 366 -20.28 16.75 -18.40
N ASP A 367 -20.22 16.75 -17.06
CA ASP A 367 -21.06 17.62 -16.24
C ASP A 367 -20.36 18.91 -15.78
N LEU A 368 -19.04 18.92 -15.70
CA LEU A 368 -18.26 20.07 -15.18
C LEU A 368 -17.68 20.96 -16.29
N GLY A 369 -17.55 20.42 -17.52
CA GLY A 369 -16.81 21.08 -18.60
C GLY A 369 -15.31 20.98 -18.43
N TRP A 370 -14.56 21.97 -18.96
CA TRP A 370 -13.11 22.07 -18.78
C TRP A 370 -12.76 22.54 -17.41
N VAL A 371 -11.99 21.75 -16.67
CA VAL A 371 -11.50 22.04 -15.32
C VAL A 371 -10.03 21.68 -15.18
N TYR A 372 -9.33 22.31 -14.25
CA TYR A 372 -7.95 22.03 -13.93
C TYR A 372 -7.88 21.37 -12.55
N PRO A 373 -7.65 20.06 -12.48
CA PRO A 373 -7.57 19.35 -11.22
C PRO A 373 -6.18 19.40 -10.62
N THR A 374 -6.13 19.45 -9.28
CA THR A 374 -4.93 19.19 -8.50
C THR A 374 -5.29 18.17 -7.40
N GLY A 375 -4.29 17.48 -6.87
CA GLY A 375 -4.52 16.43 -5.88
C GLY A 375 -4.41 15.03 -6.48
N ASN A 376 -4.76 14.02 -5.68
CA ASN A 376 -4.49 12.62 -5.98
C ASN A 376 -5.66 11.83 -6.56
N GLY A 377 -6.74 12.49 -6.92
CA GLY A 377 -7.90 11.85 -7.53
C GLY A 377 -8.82 11.08 -6.57
N SER A 378 -8.48 10.93 -5.28
CA SER A 378 -9.26 10.13 -4.34
C SER A 378 -9.90 10.93 -3.21
N TYR A 379 -9.09 11.53 -2.34
CA TYR A 379 -9.55 12.05 -1.05
C TYR A 379 -9.32 13.54 -0.85
N ASP A 380 -8.48 14.16 -1.66
CA ASP A 380 -8.14 15.57 -1.55
C ASP A 380 -7.90 16.16 -2.93
N ASN A 381 -8.96 16.69 -3.53
CA ASN A 381 -8.90 17.21 -4.88
C ASN A 381 -9.37 18.66 -4.88
N TRP A 382 -8.48 19.54 -5.32
CA TRP A 382 -8.84 20.89 -5.66
C TRP A 382 -9.04 20.97 -7.17
N ILE A 383 -10.20 21.45 -7.57
CA ILE A 383 -10.57 21.61 -8.97
C ILE A 383 -10.75 23.09 -9.23
N TYR A 384 -9.97 23.61 -10.16
CA TYR A 384 -10.12 24.98 -10.61
C TYR A 384 -11.17 25.07 -11.71
N PHE A 385 -12.17 25.86 -11.48
CA PHE A 385 -13.20 26.25 -12.45
C PHE A 385 -12.91 27.65 -12.94
N PRO A 386 -12.78 27.91 -14.25
CA PRO A 386 -12.41 29.23 -14.79
C PRO A 386 -13.30 30.38 -14.32
N LYS A 387 -14.53 30.11 -13.89
CA LYS A 387 -15.50 31.14 -13.43
C LYS A 387 -15.74 31.13 -11.90
N CYS A 388 -15.44 30.04 -11.24
CA CYS A 388 -15.76 29.86 -9.82
C CYS A 388 -14.52 29.83 -8.94
N GLY A 389 -13.31 29.79 -9.54
CA GLY A 389 -12.06 29.60 -8.79
C GLY A 389 -11.85 28.17 -8.32
N TRP A 390 -11.10 28.01 -7.26
CA TRP A 390 -10.78 26.72 -6.67
C TRP A 390 -11.94 26.19 -5.81
N MET A 391 -12.29 24.93 -6.02
CA MET A 391 -13.27 24.23 -5.22
C MET A 391 -12.72 22.85 -4.84
N TRP A 392 -12.89 22.48 -3.59
CA TRP A 392 -12.47 21.19 -3.08
C TRP A 392 -13.57 20.14 -3.22
N THR A 393 -13.18 18.90 -3.53
CA THR A 393 -14.04 17.72 -3.46
C THR A 393 -13.22 16.46 -3.19
N ALA A 394 -13.88 15.37 -2.83
CA ALA A 394 -13.25 14.08 -2.58
C ALA A 394 -14.22 12.96 -2.94
N ARG A 395 -13.73 11.72 -3.01
CA ARG A 395 -14.57 10.54 -3.30
C ARG A 395 -15.81 10.45 -2.39
N PHE A 396 -15.65 10.73 -1.10
CA PHE A 396 -16.74 10.69 -0.13
C PHE A 396 -17.62 11.94 -0.14
N ALA A 397 -17.15 13.04 -0.73
CA ALA A 397 -17.87 14.32 -0.80
C ALA A 397 -18.58 14.51 -2.14
N PHE A 398 -18.03 14.00 -3.24
CA PHE A 398 -18.67 14.13 -4.57
C PHE A 398 -20.09 13.56 -4.59
N PRO A 399 -21.05 14.25 -5.16
CA PRO A 399 -20.97 15.44 -6.04
C PRO A 399 -21.02 16.80 -5.32
N TYR A 400 -20.63 16.89 -4.07
CA TYR A 400 -20.54 18.17 -3.36
C TYR A 400 -19.13 18.78 -3.50
N PHE A 401 -19.10 20.10 -3.60
CA PHE A 401 -17.87 20.90 -3.73
C PHE A 401 -17.85 22.00 -2.68
N LEU A 402 -16.74 22.14 -1.97
CA LEU A 402 -16.50 23.22 -1.03
C LEU A 402 -15.76 24.35 -1.74
N ASN A 403 -16.33 25.54 -1.75
CA ASN A 403 -15.60 26.77 -2.11
C ASN A 403 -14.92 27.31 -0.86
N ASP A 404 -13.59 27.24 -0.81
CA ASP A 404 -12.79 27.61 0.36
C ASP A 404 -12.84 29.13 0.66
N GLU A 405 -12.81 29.96 -0.37
CA GLU A 405 -12.88 31.42 -0.20
C GLU A 405 -14.18 31.90 0.48
N LYS A 406 -15.27 31.18 0.22
CA LYS A 406 -16.59 31.50 0.77
C LYS A 406 -16.98 30.63 1.95
N ASN A 407 -16.25 29.50 2.17
CA ASN A 407 -16.61 28.45 3.11
C ASN A 407 -18.04 27.91 2.93
N GLU A 408 -18.43 27.70 1.67
CA GLU A 408 -19.77 27.29 1.25
C GLU A 408 -19.74 26.00 0.44
N TRP A 409 -20.73 25.12 0.66
CA TRP A 409 -20.90 23.89 -0.07
C TRP A 409 -21.85 24.06 -1.24
N TYR A 410 -21.52 23.42 -2.37
CA TYR A 410 -22.27 23.43 -3.61
C TYR A 410 -22.48 22.00 -4.11
N LEU A 411 -23.71 21.65 -4.45
CA LEU A 411 -24.08 20.38 -5.05
C LEU A 411 -24.06 20.45 -6.57
N LEU A 412 -23.26 19.61 -7.23
CA LEU A 412 -23.25 19.47 -8.68
C LEU A 412 -24.58 18.89 -9.19
N GLN A 413 -25.21 19.60 -10.13
CA GLN A 413 -26.42 19.13 -10.82
C GLN A 413 -26.04 18.32 -12.07
N GLN A 414 -26.00 17.00 -11.94
CA GLN A 414 -25.68 16.10 -13.04
C GLN A 414 -26.76 16.05 -14.10
N GLY A 415 -26.37 15.72 -15.35
CA GLY A 415 -27.30 15.52 -16.47
C GLY A 415 -28.01 16.77 -17.00
N LYS A 416 -27.48 17.97 -16.69
CA LYS A 416 -27.97 19.22 -17.30
C LYS A 416 -27.33 19.41 -18.68
N LYS A 417 -28.05 20.10 -19.58
CA LYS A 417 -27.56 20.41 -20.94
C LYS A 417 -26.36 21.37 -20.96
N GLU A 418 -26.14 22.08 -19.88
CA GLU A 418 -25.03 23.05 -19.71
C GLU A 418 -24.13 22.59 -18.58
N TYR A 419 -22.81 22.79 -18.71
CA TYR A 419 -21.81 22.34 -17.76
C TYR A 419 -21.74 23.19 -16.50
N GLY A 420 -21.34 22.59 -15.37
CA GLY A 420 -20.99 23.27 -14.12
C GLY A 420 -22.16 23.93 -13.41
N TRP A 421 -23.30 23.25 -13.36
CA TRP A 421 -24.44 23.69 -12.56
C TRP A 421 -24.32 23.23 -11.12
N PHE A 422 -24.29 24.20 -10.21
CA PHE A 422 -24.23 23.95 -8.76
C PHE A 422 -25.42 24.55 -8.04
N LEU A 423 -25.89 23.90 -6.97
CA LEU A 423 -26.84 24.43 -6.01
C LEU A 423 -26.11 24.70 -4.71
N LYS A 424 -26.33 25.86 -4.10
CA LYS A 424 -25.85 26.18 -2.76
C LYS A 424 -26.68 25.45 -1.70
N GLU A 425 -26.04 24.87 -0.67
CA GLU A 425 -26.69 23.99 0.28
C GLU A 425 -27.61 24.73 1.30
N GLU A 426 -27.34 26.01 1.62
CA GLU A 426 -28.07 26.75 2.65
C GLU A 426 -29.24 27.61 2.16
N ASP A 427 -29.50 27.63 0.86
CA ASP A 427 -30.54 28.49 0.32
C ASP A 427 -31.44 27.71 -0.65
N GLU A 428 -32.75 27.64 -0.37
CA GLU A 428 -33.75 27.19 -1.34
C GLU A 428 -33.76 28.09 -2.58
N SER A 429 -33.06 29.22 -2.57
CA SER A 429 -32.80 30.06 -3.72
C SER A 429 -31.67 29.46 -4.56
N LYS A 430 -32.01 29.00 -5.71
CA LYS A 430 -31.12 28.42 -6.74
C LYS A 430 -30.11 29.47 -7.25
N GLU A 431 -29.02 29.72 -6.53
CA GLU A 431 -27.88 30.40 -7.09
C GLU A 431 -27.19 29.50 -8.08
N ARG A 432 -27.33 29.82 -9.35
CA ARG A 432 -26.76 29.10 -10.48
C ARG A 432 -25.36 29.62 -10.75
N TRP A 433 -24.33 28.89 -10.31
CA TRP A 433 -22.95 29.14 -10.66
C TRP A 433 -22.65 28.47 -12.01
N GLY A 434 -22.32 29.26 -12.99
CA GLY A 434 -21.87 28.76 -14.28
C GLY A 434 -22.94 28.71 -15.36
N ARG A 435 -23.39 29.85 -15.78
CA ARG A 435 -23.88 29.99 -17.16
C ARG A 435 -22.69 30.06 -18.11
N THR A 436 -22.64 29.08 -18.98
CA THR A 436 -22.01 29.10 -20.31
C THR A 436 -20.49 29.18 -20.32
N PHE A 437 -19.87 28.03 -20.49
CA PHE A 437 -18.73 27.94 -21.38
C PHE A 437 -19.30 27.88 -22.83
N ASN A 438 -19.64 29.04 -23.39
CA ASN A 438 -19.70 29.17 -24.82
C ASN A 438 -18.29 29.51 -25.29
N HIS A 439 -17.70 28.55 -26.05
CA HIS A 439 -16.47 28.54 -26.84
C HIS A 439 -15.16 28.68 -26.12
#